data_da2987d0f6defa8152fbf3a48d964f48
#
_entry.id   da2987d0f6defa8152fbf3a48d964f48
#
_cell.length_a   1.000
_cell.length_b   1.000
_cell.length_c   1.000
_cell.angle_alpha   90.00
_cell.angle_beta   90.00
_cell.angle_gamma   90.00
#
_symmetry.space_group_name_H-M   'P 1'
#
loop_
_entity.id
_entity.type
_entity.pdbx_description
1 polymer ?
#
loop_
_entity_poly.entity_id
_entity_poly.type
_entity_poly.pdbx_seq_one_letter_code
_entity_poly.pdbx_strand_id
1 'polypeptide(L)'
;NQSKIDNAVKQTKQLGMDIDWKRMDASIDNYPMADKILIDAPCTGTGVIARKPDIKWRRNSSDIEKFTLLQKKIINNVSRFLKKGGVIVYATCSLEDQENWNVVRSFLKLNPDFKLESVERKIPDQWLNSNKCLETFPPRDNVDGMFAAKIKKC
;
A
#
# COMPACT_ATOMS: atom_id res chain seq x y z
N ASN A 1 -4.28 -17.31 -1.04
CA ASN A 1 -4.27 -18.51 -0.19
C ASN A 1 -5.63 -18.63 0.53
N GLN A 2 -6.37 -19.72 0.26
CA GLN A 2 -7.74 -19.93 0.77
C GLN A 2 -7.77 -19.88 2.31
N SER A 3 -6.83 -20.54 2.99
CA SER A 3 -6.81 -20.57 4.46
C SER A 3 -6.70 -19.18 5.12
N LYS A 4 -6.07 -18.20 4.46
CA LYS A 4 -6.03 -16.81 4.95
C LYS A 4 -7.41 -16.14 4.84
N ILE A 5 -8.14 -16.43 3.77
CA ILE A 5 -9.51 -15.90 3.59
C ILE A 5 -10.45 -16.51 4.61
N ASP A 6 -10.39 -17.82 4.83
CA ASP A 6 -11.23 -18.51 5.80
C ASP A 6 -11.02 -17.96 7.23
N ASN A 7 -9.75 -17.71 7.59
CA ASN A 7 -9.43 -17.07 8.88
C ASN A 7 -9.96 -15.63 8.95
N ALA A 8 -9.80 -14.84 7.87
CA ALA A 8 -10.30 -13.46 7.82
C ALA A 8 -11.83 -13.42 7.94
N VAL A 9 -12.55 -14.31 7.23
CA VAL A 9 -14.01 -14.46 7.33
C VAL A 9 -14.43 -14.78 8.77
N LYS A 10 -13.74 -15.71 9.44
CA LYS A 10 -14.02 -16.06 10.82
C LYS A 10 -13.84 -14.86 11.76
N GLN A 11 -12.72 -14.14 11.63
CA GLN A 11 -12.42 -13.00 12.48
C GLN A 11 -13.41 -11.84 12.27
N THR A 12 -13.73 -11.50 11.03
CA THR A 12 -14.68 -10.42 10.74
C THR A 12 -16.09 -10.72 11.20
N LYS A 13 -16.55 -11.98 11.09
CA LYS A 13 -17.83 -12.42 11.66
C LYS A 13 -17.87 -12.27 13.18
N GLN A 14 -16.78 -12.65 13.89
CA GLN A 14 -16.68 -12.47 15.33
C GLN A 14 -16.75 -11.01 15.78
N LEU A 15 -16.26 -10.09 14.92
CA LEU A 15 -16.30 -8.65 15.15
C LEU A 15 -17.61 -7.98 14.67
N GLY A 16 -18.58 -8.77 14.17
CA GLY A 16 -19.85 -8.24 13.63
C GLY A 16 -19.67 -7.43 12.36
N MET A 17 -18.57 -7.61 11.63
CA MET A 17 -18.29 -6.90 10.37
C MET A 17 -18.84 -7.69 9.19
N ASP A 18 -19.57 -7.01 8.32
CA ASP A 18 -20.02 -7.55 7.02
C ASP A 18 -19.00 -7.20 5.94
N ILE A 19 -18.14 -8.17 5.58
CA ILE A 19 -17.07 -8.01 4.59
C ILE A 19 -17.15 -9.13 3.56
N ASP A 20 -17.23 -8.75 2.28
CA ASP A 20 -17.18 -9.68 1.15
C ASP A 20 -15.72 -10.03 0.81
N TRP A 21 -15.26 -11.17 1.31
CA TRP A 21 -13.91 -11.66 1.09
C TRP A 21 -13.81 -12.44 -0.21
N LYS A 22 -12.94 -12.02 -1.13
CA LYS A 22 -12.70 -12.68 -2.41
C LYS A 22 -11.23 -13.02 -2.60
N ARG A 23 -10.97 -14.19 -3.16
CA ARG A 23 -9.63 -14.55 -3.63
C ARG A 23 -9.45 -14.02 -5.04
N MET A 24 -8.64 -12.98 -5.19
CA MET A 24 -8.40 -12.30 -6.46
C MET A 24 -6.93 -11.90 -6.57
N ASP A 25 -6.46 -11.70 -7.80
CA ASP A 25 -5.14 -11.14 -8.10
C ASP A 25 -5.28 -9.66 -8.43
N ALA A 26 -4.80 -8.81 -7.53
CA ALA A 26 -4.92 -7.37 -7.67
C ALA A 26 -4.16 -6.79 -8.88
N SER A 27 -3.24 -7.55 -9.48
CA SER A 27 -2.47 -7.11 -10.64
C SER A 27 -3.19 -7.29 -11.98
N ILE A 28 -4.27 -8.11 -12.04
CA ILE A 28 -4.92 -8.48 -13.31
C ILE A 28 -6.45 -8.58 -13.24
N ASP A 29 -7.02 -8.92 -12.08
CA ASP A 29 -8.46 -9.17 -11.96
C ASP A 29 -9.29 -7.88 -12.03
N ASN A 30 -10.56 -8.04 -12.39
CA ASN A 30 -11.54 -6.96 -12.43
C ASN A 30 -12.27 -6.84 -11.10
N TYR A 31 -12.52 -5.61 -10.68
CA TYR A 31 -13.16 -5.26 -9.41
C TYR A 31 -14.45 -4.45 -9.65
N PRO A 32 -15.38 -4.45 -8.71
CA PRO A 32 -16.47 -3.48 -8.74
C PRO A 32 -15.93 -2.06 -8.59
N MET A 33 -16.64 -1.07 -9.14
CA MET A 33 -16.30 0.34 -8.96
C MET A 33 -16.40 0.74 -7.50
N ALA A 34 -15.38 1.41 -7.00
CA ALA A 34 -15.26 1.81 -5.60
C ALA A 34 -15.03 3.31 -5.45
N ASP A 35 -15.49 3.87 -4.34
CA ASP A 35 -15.22 5.26 -3.95
C ASP A 35 -13.87 5.40 -3.23
N LYS A 36 -13.43 4.32 -2.57
CA LYS A 36 -12.16 4.26 -1.83
C LYS A 36 -11.48 2.92 -2.03
N ILE A 37 -10.18 2.93 -2.26
CA ILE A 37 -9.36 1.74 -2.41
C ILE A 37 -8.17 1.85 -1.44
N LEU A 38 -7.95 0.81 -0.65
CA LEU A 38 -6.72 0.63 0.13
C LEU A 38 -5.89 -0.46 -0.52
N ILE A 39 -4.65 -0.14 -0.85
CA ILE A 39 -3.64 -1.09 -1.34
C ILE A 39 -2.61 -1.29 -0.23
N ASP A 40 -2.69 -2.40 0.49
CA ASP A 40 -1.60 -2.88 1.34
C ASP A 40 -0.69 -3.73 0.45
N ALA A 41 0.29 -3.06 -0.17
CA ALA A 41 1.05 -3.65 -1.26
C ALA A 41 2.06 -4.70 -0.77
N PRO A 42 2.17 -5.85 -1.47
CA PRO A 42 3.24 -6.79 -1.19
C PRO A 42 4.59 -6.10 -1.39
N CYS A 43 5.47 -6.19 -0.39
CA CYS A 43 6.75 -5.49 -0.36
C CYS A 43 7.85 -6.32 0.30
N THR A 44 9.08 -5.83 0.28
CA THR A 44 10.22 -6.48 0.96
C THR A 44 10.03 -6.60 2.47
N GLY A 45 9.29 -5.65 3.09
CA GLY A 45 9.01 -5.65 4.52
C GLY A 45 10.18 -5.12 5.37
N THR A 46 11.11 -4.37 4.79
CA THR A 46 12.32 -3.88 5.50
C THR A 46 11.97 -2.98 6.70
N GLY A 47 10.81 -2.33 6.68
CA GLY A 47 10.34 -1.50 7.79
C GLY A 47 9.94 -2.26 9.06
N VAL A 48 9.69 -3.57 8.96
CA VAL A 48 9.24 -4.40 10.10
C VAL A 48 10.29 -5.44 10.54
N ILE A 49 11.56 -5.26 10.17
CA ILE A 49 12.66 -6.17 10.52
C ILE A 49 12.77 -6.38 12.04
N ALA A 50 12.52 -5.33 12.84
CA ALA A 50 12.58 -5.45 14.30
C ALA A 50 11.62 -6.51 14.86
N ARG A 51 10.44 -6.68 14.23
CA ARG A 51 9.45 -7.70 14.60
C ARG A 51 9.56 -9.00 13.82
N LYS A 52 10.18 -8.96 12.64
CA LYS A 52 10.36 -10.10 11.73
C LYS A 52 11.82 -10.18 11.27
N PRO A 53 12.75 -10.53 12.17
CA PRO A 53 14.19 -10.48 11.88
C PRO A 53 14.64 -11.42 10.76
N ASP A 54 13.87 -12.46 10.46
CA ASP A 54 14.12 -13.38 9.35
C ASP A 54 14.07 -12.71 7.97
N ILE A 55 13.41 -11.55 7.83
CA ILE A 55 13.41 -10.74 6.60
C ILE A 55 14.84 -10.41 6.18
N LYS A 56 15.70 -10.05 7.13
CA LYS A 56 17.12 -9.72 6.88
C LYS A 56 17.86 -10.81 6.11
N TRP A 57 17.51 -12.06 6.34
CA TRP A 57 18.19 -13.22 5.75
C TRP A 57 17.48 -13.77 4.51
N ARG A 58 16.19 -13.46 4.34
CA ARG A 58 15.35 -13.97 3.24
C ARG A 58 15.26 -13.02 2.05
N ARG A 59 15.63 -11.75 2.21
CA ARG A 59 15.53 -10.74 1.16
C ARG A 59 16.90 -10.43 0.55
N ASN A 60 16.87 -10.16 -0.74
CA ASN A 60 18.03 -9.71 -1.51
C ASN A 60 17.63 -8.53 -2.42
N SER A 61 18.61 -7.89 -3.04
CA SER A 61 18.36 -6.71 -3.88
C SER A 61 17.42 -6.96 -5.06
N SER A 62 17.44 -8.17 -5.64
CA SER A 62 16.54 -8.50 -6.75
C SER A 62 15.06 -8.60 -6.34
N ASP A 63 14.78 -8.78 -5.05
CA ASP A 63 13.40 -8.80 -4.56
C ASP A 63 12.77 -7.41 -4.60
N ILE A 64 13.55 -6.35 -4.37
CA ILE A 64 13.08 -4.96 -4.48
C ILE A 64 12.52 -4.72 -5.89
N GLU A 65 13.27 -5.12 -6.92
CA GLU A 65 12.82 -4.97 -8.31
C GLU A 65 11.55 -5.76 -8.60
N LYS A 66 11.49 -7.02 -8.17
CA LYS A 66 10.30 -7.88 -8.35
C LYS A 66 9.05 -7.28 -7.69
N PHE A 67 9.18 -6.83 -6.43
CA PHE A 67 8.06 -6.20 -5.72
C PHE A 67 7.66 -4.87 -6.35
N THR A 68 8.61 -4.03 -6.73
CA THR A 68 8.34 -2.75 -7.41
C THR A 68 7.56 -2.96 -8.71
N LEU A 69 7.92 -3.96 -9.53
CA LEU A 69 7.18 -4.30 -10.75
C LEU A 69 5.76 -4.77 -10.44
N LEU A 70 5.59 -5.61 -9.43
CA LEU A 70 4.27 -6.08 -8.99
C LEU A 70 3.41 -4.95 -8.44
N GLN A 71 3.97 -4.08 -7.60
CA GLN A 71 3.30 -2.91 -7.03
C GLN A 71 2.79 -1.96 -8.12
N LYS A 72 3.62 -1.70 -9.14
CA LYS A 72 3.21 -0.89 -10.31
C LYS A 72 2.05 -1.53 -11.07
N LYS A 73 2.05 -2.85 -11.27
CA LYS A 73 0.94 -3.56 -11.89
C LYS A 73 -0.34 -3.44 -11.06
N ILE A 74 -0.24 -3.66 -9.75
CA ILE A 74 -1.39 -3.58 -8.82
C ILE A 74 -2.03 -2.19 -8.88
N ILE A 75 -1.27 -1.13 -8.61
CA ILE A 75 -1.85 0.23 -8.56
C ILE A 75 -2.46 0.64 -9.90
N ASN A 76 -1.82 0.30 -11.03
CA ASN A 76 -2.36 0.58 -12.36
C ASN A 76 -3.63 -0.22 -12.66
N ASN A 77 -3.71 -1.48 -12.24
CA ASN A 77 -4.92 -2.27 -12.45
C ASN A 77 -6.09 -1.76 -11.59
N VAL A 78 -5.88 -1.66 -10.26
CA VAL A 78 -6.99 -1.33 -9.36
C VAL A 78 -7.48 0.10 -9.49
N SER A 79 -6.63 1.04 -9.94
CA SER A 79 -7.02 2.44 -10.18
C SER A 79 -8.10 2.59 -11.25
N ARG A 80 -8.22 1.63 -12.17
CA ARG A 80 -9.27 1.61 -13.21
C ARG A 80 -10.67 1.51 -12.61
N PHE A 81 -10.78 0.90 -11.44
CA PHE A 81 -12.03 0.66 -10.72
C PHE A 81 -12.35 1.73 -9.67
N LEU A 82 -11.54 2.80 -9.60
CA LEU A 82 -11.84 3.95 -8.76
C LEU A 82 -12.80 4.88 -9.49
N LYS A 83 -13.88 5.27 -8.84
CA LYS A 83 -14.82 6.29 -9.37
C LYS A 83 -14.12 7.66 -9.42
N LYS A 84 -14.63 8.55 -10.27
CA LYS A 84 -14.22 9.95 -10.29
C LYS A 84 -14.47 10.59 -8.92
N GLY A 85 -13.52 11.38 -8.42
CA GLY A 85 -13.55 11.95 -7.07
C GLY A 85 -13.15 10.97 -5.96
N GLY A 86 -12.97 9.69 -6.28
CA GLY A 86 -12.55 8.66 -5.32
C GLY A 86 -11.08 8.76 -4.91
N VAL A 87 -10.70 7.99 -3.91
CA VAL A 87 -9.37 8.03 -3.28
C VAL A 87 -8.74 6.64 -3.22
N ILE A 88 -7.47 6.55 -3.59
CA ILE A 88 -6.60 5.40 -3.32
C ILE A 88 -5.67 5.77 -2.17
N VAL A 89 -5.50 4.87 -1.21
CA VAL A 89 -4.38 4.86 -0.28
C VAL A 89 -3.47 3.71 -0.68
N TYR A 90 -2.25 4.02 -1.09
CA TYR A 90 -1.19 3.06 -1.37
C TYR A 90 -0.28 2.99 -0.15
N ALA A 91 -0.06 1.80 0.41
CA ALA A 91 0.73 1.60 1.61
C ALA A 91 1.70 0.42 1.45
N THR A 92 2.86 0.51 2.12
CA THR A 92 3.86 -0.55 2.26
C THR A 92 4.43 -0.55 3.69
N CYS A 93 5.01 -1.68 4.10
CA CYS A 93 5.89 -1.75 5.27
C CYS A 93 7.36 -1.85 4.84
N SER A 94 7.77 -1.08 3.85
CA SER A 94 9.12 -1.02 3.30
C SER A 94 9.78 0.33 3.58
N LEU A 95 11.10 0.32 3.77
CA LEU A 95 11.93 1.52 3.85
C LEU A 95 12.52 1.91 2.48
N GLU A 96 12.28 1.11 1.45
CA GLU A 96 12.89 1.27 0.14
C GLU A 96 12.11 2.27 -0.72
N ASP A 97 12.72 3.37 -1.12
CA ASP A 97 12.12 4.37 -2.02
C ASP A 97 11.59 3.78 -3.33
N GLN A 98 12.23 2.73 -3.82
CA GLN A 98 11.82 2.02 -5.04
C GLN A 98 10.41 1.44 -4.90
N GLU A 99 10.04 0.94 -3.71
CA GLU A 99 8.73 0.37 -3.39
C GLU A 99 7.72 1.43 -2.92
N ASN A 100 8.20 2.62 -2.53
CA ASN A 100 7.45 3.71 -1.92
C ASN A 100 7.18 4.85 -2.91
N TRP A 101 7.88 5.97 -2.75
CA TRP A 101 7.66 7.17 -3.56
C TRP A 101 7.86 6.93 -5.06
N ASN A 102 8.82 6.10 -5.45
CA ASN A 102 9.08 5.84 -6.87
C ASN A 102 7.91 5.11 -7.57
N VAL A 103 7.17 4.25 -6.88
CA VAL A 103 5.94 3.64 -7.42
C VAL A 103 4.87 4.71 -7.61
N VAL A 104 4.60 5.51 -6.57
CA VAL A 104 3.59 6.58 -6.59
C VAL A 104 3.91 7.62 -7.67
N ARG A 105 5.14 8.11 -7.72
CA ARG A 105 5.59 9.07 -8.73
C ARG A 105 5.43 8.54 -10.15
N SER A 106 5.80 7.28 -10.39
CA SER A 106 5.64 6.63 -11.69
C SER A 106 4.17 6.53 -12.08
N PHE A 107 3.30 6.17 -11.14
CA PHE A 107 1.87 6.08 -11.38
C PHE A 107 1.27 7.44 -11.73
N LEU A 108 1.55 8.48 -10.95
CA LEU A 108 1.05 9.84 -11.19
C LEU A 108 1.53 10.42 -12.54
N LYS A 109 2.75 10.11 -12.94
CA LYS A 109 3.30 10.53 -14.24
C LYS A 109 2.53 9.92 -15.43
N LEU A 110 2.06 8.67 -15.28
CA LEU A 110 1.36 7.94 -16.35
C LEU A 110 -0.15 8.16 -16.34
N ASN A 111 -0.70 8.70 -15.25
CA ASN A 111 -2.14 8.86 -15.03
C ASN A 111 -2.47 10.31 -14.62
N PRO A 112 -2.56 11.24 -15.58
CA PRO A 112 -2.73 12.68 -15.29
C PRO A 112 -4.08 13.04 -14.66
N ASP A 113 -5.06 12.15 -14.69
CA ASP A 113 -6.33 12.24 -14.00
C ASP A 113 -6.26 11.91 -12.50
N PHE A 114 -5.06 11.58 -12.01
CA PHE A 114 -4.81 11.35 -10.59
C PHE A 114 -3.83 12.40 -10.04
N LYS A 115 -4.07 12.80 -8.78
CA LYS A 115 -3.17 13.70 -8.06
C LYS A 115 -2.91 13.23 -6.63
N LEU A 116 -1.72 13.54 -6.12
CA LEU A 116 -1.40 13.33 -4.73
C LEU A 116 -2.22 14.31 -3.87
N GLU A 117 -2.83 13.81 -2.79
CA GLU A 117 -3.40 14.64 -1.74
C GLU A 117 -2.54 14.57 -0.48
N SER A 118 -2.37 15.71 0.20
CA SER A 118 -1.72 15.72 1.51
C SER A 118 -2.52 14.87 2.50
N VAL A 119 -1.80 14.18 3.39
CA VAL A 119 -2.41 13.41 4.47
C VAL A 119 -2.93 14.40 5.51
N GLU A 120 -4.17 14.17 5.99
CA GLU A 120 -4.85 15.12 6.86
C GLU A 120 -4.20 15.26 8.25
N ARG A 121 -4.45 16.40 8.90
CA ARG A 121 -3.90 16.98 10.14
C ARG A 121 -3.85 16.09 11.41
N LYS A 122 -4.17 14.80 11.33
CA LYS A 122 -4.13 13.87 12.48
C LYS A 122 -2.85 13.04 12.57
N ILE A 123 -1.92 13.27 11.63
CA ILE A 123 -0.64 12.57 11.59
C ILE A 123 0.44 13.54 12.08
N PRO A 124 1.33 13.14 12.98
CA PRO A 124 2.45 13.97 13.39
C PRO A 124 3.28 14.46 12.19
N ASP A 125 3.61 15.74 12.17
CA ASP A 125 4.35 16.35 11.04
C ASP A 125 5.69 15.66 10.78
N GLN A 126 6.34 15.15 11.81
CA GLN A 126 7.59 14.39 11.70
C GLN A 126 7.46 13.08 10.91
N TRP A 127 6.23 12.58 10.74
CA TRP A 127 5.93 11.39 9.93
C TRP A 127 5.55 11.72 8.49
N LEU A 128 5.61 12.98 8.10
CA LEU A 128 5.40 13.42 6.73
C LEU A 128 6.74 13.64 6.04
N ASN A 129 6.93 13.00 4.90
CA ASN A 129 8.10 13.28 4.06
C ASN A 129 7.90 14.56 3.22
N SER A 130 8.92 14.95 2.45
CA SER A 130 8.89 16.14 1.60
C SER A 130 7.75 16.15 0.57
N ASN A 131 7.23 14.98 0.20
CA ASN A 131 6.12 14.81 -0.72
C ASN A 131 4.75 14.80 -0.02
N LYS A 132 4.69 15.07 1.30
CA LYS A 132 3.47 15.01 2.11
C LYS A 132 2.83 13.62 2.18
N CYS A 133 3.61 12.58 1.95
CA CYS A 133 3.24 11.19 2.23
C CYS A 133 3.61 10.83 3.67
N LEU A 134 2.86 9.89 4.26
CA LEU A 134 3.27 9.30 5.53
C LEU A 134 4.53 8.46 5.30
N GLU A 135 5.53 8.66 6.14
CA GLU A 135 6.78 7.92 6.12
C GLU A 135 7.38 7.85 7.53
N THR A 136 7.35 6.66 8.12
CA THR A 136 7.95 6.42 9.43
C THR A 136 9.26 5.65 9.30
N PHE A 137 10.21 5.96 10.18
CA PHE A 137 11.52 5.33 10.24
C PHE A 137 11.81 4.86 11.66
N PRO A 138 12.00 3.53 11.91
CA PRO A 138 12.06 2.99 13.25
C PRO A 138 13.08 3.68 14.20
N PRO A 139 14.31 4.00 13.77
CA PRO A 139 15.28 4.69 14.64
C PRO A 139 14.88 6.11 15.02
N ARG A 140 14.10 6.80 14.19
CA ARG A 140 13.65 8.18 14.44
C ARG A 140 12.35 8.23 15.25
N ASP A 141 11.41 7.33 14.91
CA ASP A 141 10.00 7.46 15.31
C ASP A 141 9.58 6.45 16.37
N ASN A 142 10.44 5.48 16.67
CA ASN A 142 10.17 4.39 17.62
C ASN A 142 8.89 3.57 17.29
N VAL A 143 8.56 3.48 15.98
CA VAL A 143 7.48 2.68 15.42
C VAL A 143 8.02 1.92 14.20
N ASP A 144 7.23 0.98 13.67
CA ASP A 144 7.62 0.31 12.42
C ASP A 144 7.78 1.29 11.26
N GLY A 145 8.66 0.92 10.33
CA GLY A 145 8.79 1.64 9.07
C GLY A 145 7.61 1.39 8.15
N MET A 146 6.89 2.44 7.85
CA MET A 146 5.71 2.42 7.00
C MET A 146 5.76 3.58 6.01
N PHE A 147 5.21 3.35 4.83
CA PHE A 147 4.94 4.40 3.86
C PHE A 147 3.46 4.36 3.47
N ALA A 148 2.83 5.54 3.32
CA ALA A 148 1.51 5.63 2.71
C ALA A 148 1.31 6.93 1.95
N ALA A 149 0.71 6.83 0.75
CA ALA A 149 0.37 7.94 -0.10
C ALA A 149 -1.14 7.96 -0.36
N LYS A 150 -1.76 9.13 -0.24
CA LYS A 150 -3.17 9.38 -0.58
C LYS A 150 -3.25 9.97 -1.98
N ILE A 151 -3.97 9.32 -2.87
CA ILE A 151 -4.07 9.67 -4.29
C ILE A 151 -5.55 9.80 -4.64
N LYS A 152 -5.92 10.92 -5.25
CA LYS A 152 -7.32 11.21 -5.66
C LYS A 152 -7.46 11.16 -7.17
N LYS A 153 -8.56 10.59 -7.66
CA LYS A 153 -8.99 10.67 -9.06
C LYS A 153 -9.79 11.95 -9.29
N CYS A 154 -9.37 12.78 -10.22
CA CYS A 154 -9.99 14.08 -10.55
C CYS A 154 -11.20 13.94 -11.48
#